data_d984a7fb983136e7ed9fdb1d89f8dca8
#
_entry.id   d984a7fb983136e7ed9fdb1d89f8dca8
#
_cell.length_a   1.000
_cell.length_b   1.000
_cell.length_c   1.000
_cell.angle_alpha   90.00
_cell.angle_beta   90.00
_cell.angle_gamma   90.00
#
_symmetry.space_group_name_H-M   'P 1'
#
loop_
_entity.id
_entity.type
_entity.pdbx_description
1 polymer ?
#
loop_
_entity_poly.entity_id
_entity_poly.type
_entity_poly.pdbx_seq_one_letter_code
_entity_poly.pdbx_strand_id
1 'polypeptide(L)'
;SMKELQRSSGFSQISGKEKFFFGILLVFITWIMFYVFYVYKDTLYMGYTVYGDYAPHTAMMRSFSRGNNFPTEYPHFGGQDVKYHFMFQFLTGNLEYLGLRIDLAYNLLSILALWGFLVLLYLLAVRVTDSRKAGTLGIFLFFFRSGTAFFQFLWEHIHAGDLIETLKANTSFIGYTTNENWGLWNFNVYLNQRHLAFGLLLVTLVLWFYMDWLEAGASHSERGLL
;
A
#
# COMPACT_ATOMS: atom_id res chain seq x y z
N SER A 1 27.76 -21.96 7.24
CA SER A 1 27.07 -23.06 7.96
C SER A 1 25.55 -22.90 7.82
N MET A 2 24.76 -23.98 8.00
CA MET A 2 23.28 -23.91 7.96
C MET A 2 22.70 -22.88 8.95
N LYS A 3 23.40 -22.56 10.04
CA LYS A 3 22.99 -21.51 10.99
C LYS A 3 23.15 -20.08 10.43
N GLU A 4 24.05 -19.85 9.47
CA GLU A 4 24.20 -18.53 8.81
C GLU A 4 23.15 -18.35 7.72
N LEU A 5 22.76 -19.40 7.00
CA LEU A 5 21.61 -19.38 6.08
C LEU A 5 20.28 -19.17 6.81
N GLN A 6 20.15 -19.66 8.05
CA GLN A 6 18.97 -19.38 8.89
C GLN A 6 18.91 -17.95 9.44
N ARG A 7 20.04 -17.24 9.54
CA ARG A 7 20.04 -15.80 9.89
C ARG A 7 19.57 -14.91 8.74
N SER A 8 19.75 -15.32 7.51
CA SER A 8 19.35 -14.54 6.32
C SER A 8 17.86 -14.62 5.98
N SER A 9 17.12 -15.61 6.48
CA SER A 9 15.67 -15.69 6.24
C SER A 9 14.88 -14.97 7.35
N GLY A 10 14.75 -13.65 7.26
CA GLY A 10 13.98 -12.84 8.21
C GLY A 10 12.55 -13.33 8.44
N PHE A 11 11.98 -14.08 7.49
CA PHE A 11 10.67 -14.71 7.63
C PHE A 11 10.59 -15.80 8.70
N SER A 12 11.67 -16.50 9.01
CA SER A 12 11.69 -17.53 10.06
C SER A 12 11.66 -16.95 11.49
N GLN A 13 11.87 -15.65 11.64
CA GLN A 13 11.93 -14.98 12.94
C GLN A 13 10.62 -14.29 13.35
N ILE A 14 9.57 -14.31 12.52
CA ILE A 14 8.29 -13.69 12.85
C ILE A 14 7.61 -14.51 13.96
N SER A 15 7.41 -13.90 15.13
CA SER A 15 6.76 -14.52 16.28
C SER A 15 5.25 -14.74 16.05
N GLY A 16 4.61 -15.58 16.85
CA GLY A 16 3.17 -15.79 16.78
C GLY A 16 2.36 -14.50 16.96
N LYS A 17 2.80 -13.58 17.82
CA LYS A 17 2.16 -12.26 18.02
C LYS A 17 2.25 -11.38 16.79
N GLU A 18 3.37 -11.37 16.11
CA GLU A 18 3.57 -10.61 14.87
C GLU A 18 2.74 -11.19 13.72
N LYS A 19 2.66 -12.51 13.60
CA LYS A 19 1.77 -13.17 12.62
C LYS A 19 0.32 -12.79 12.86
N PHE A 20 -0.11 -12.76 14.11
CA PHE A 20 -1.45 -12.33 14.48
C PHE A 20 -1.69 -10.85 14.13
N PHE A 21 -0.75 -9.97 14.44
CA PHE A 21 -0.82 -8.55 14.09
C PHE A 21 -0.92 -8.35 12.57
N PHE A 22 -0.07 -9.02 11.78
CA PHE A 22 -0.14 -8.94 10.32
C PHE A 22 -1.42 -9.56 9.76
N GLY A 23 -1.97 -10.57 10.43
CA GLY A 23 -3.28 -11.14 10.07
C GLY A 23 -4.41 -10.12 10.25
N ILE A 24 -4.46 -9.42 11.39
CA ILE A 24 -5.44 -8.33 11.63
C ILE A 24 -5.26 -7.22 10.58
N LEU A 25 -4.03 -6.83 10.30
CA LEU A 25 -3.73 -5.80 9.32
C LEU A 25 -4.20 -6.21 7.90
N LEU A 26 -4.00 -7.47 7.53
CA LEU A 26 -4.50 -8.02 6.26
C LEU A 26 -6.03 -7.95 6.17
N VAL A 27 -6.73 -8.35 7.24
CA VAL A 27 -8.20 -8.29 7.31
C VAL A 27 -8.67 -6.84 7.19
N PHE A 28 -8.04 -5.92 7.91
CA PHE A 28 -8.37 -4.49 7.84
C PHE A 28 -8.14 -3.90 6.45
N ILE A 29 -6.98 -4.17 5.84
CA ILE A 29 -6.68 -3.71 4.47
C ILE A 29 -7.68 -4.29 3.47
N THR A 30 -7.99 -5.59 3.58
CA THR A 30 -8.97 -6.25 2.72
C THR A 30 -10.33 -5.58 2.84
N TRP A 31 -10.80 -5.39 4.06
CA TRP A 31 -12.08 -4.74 4.33
C TRP A 31 -12.16 -3.36 3.70
N ILE A 32 -11.17 -2.49 3.94
CA ILE A 32 -11.23 -1.10 3.46
C ILE A 32 -11.05 -1.00 1.94
N MET A 33 -10.24 -1.87 1.31
CA MET A 33 -10.08 -1.89 -0.15
C MET A 33 -11.39 -2.25 -0.85
N PHE A 34 -12.12 -3.24 -0.33
CA PHE A 34 -13.43 -3.60 -0.86
C PHE A 34 -14.54 -2.63 -0.42
N TYR A 35 -14.40 -1.94 0.70
CA TYR A 35 -15.35 -0.89 1.11
C TYR A 35 -15.36 0.30 0.15
N VAL A 36 -14.20 0.67 -0.40
CA VAL A 36 -14.08 1.85 -1.28
C VAL A 36 -14.14 1.54 -2.77
N PHE A 37 -14.09 0.27 -3.18
CA PHE A 37 -14.15 -0.10 -4.59
C PHE A 37 -14.70 -1.52 -4.75
N TYR A 38 -15.94 -1.65 -5.18
CA TYR A 38 -16.61 -2.94 -5.32
C TYR A 38 -17.72 -2.93 -6.39
N VAL A 39 -18.04 -4.10 -6.92
CA VAL A 39 -19.16 -4.29 -7.85
C VAL A 39 -20.31 -4.99 -7.13
N TYR A 40 -21.48 -4.40 -7.22
CA TYR A 40 -22.73 -4.98 -6.71
C TYR A 40 -23.84 -4.83 -7.76
N LYS A 41 -24.53 -5.91 -8.10
CA LYS A 41 -25.60 -5.95 -9.12
C LYS A 41 -25.19 -5.21 -10.42
N ASP A 42 -24.05 -5.59 -10.99
CA ASP A 42 -23.47 -5.04 -12.23
C ASP A 42 -23.11 -3.53 -12.20
N THR A 43 -23.19 -2.91 -11.04
CA THR A 43 -22.80 -1.52 -10.83
C THR A 43 -21.50 -1.44 -10.05
N LEU A 44 -20.56 -0.62 -10.53
CA LEU A 44 -19.30 -0.33 -9.84
C LEU A 44 -19.51 0.83 -8.86
N TYR A 45 -19.23 0.58 -7.59
CA TYR A 45 -19.28 1.56 -6.52
C TYR A 45 -17.87 2.03 -6.14
N MET A 46 -17.70 3.33 -5.98
CA MET A 46 -16.44 3.97 -5.62
C MET A 46 -16.64 4.86 -4.40
N GLY A 47 -15.68 4.83 -3.47
CA GLY A 47 -15.72 5.61 -2.24
C GLY A 47 -15.73 7.11 -2.50
N TYR A 48 -16.62 7.85 -1.83
CA TYR A 48 -16.85 9.27 -2.06
C TYR A 48 -15.59 10.14 -1.88
N THR A 49 -14.81 9.91 -0.83
CA THR A 49 -13.62 10.72 -0.52
C THR A 49 -12.40 10.42 -1.38
N VAL A 50 -12.45 9.36 -2.20
CA VAL A 50 -11.29 8.89 -3.00
C VAL A 50 -11.64 8.68 -4.47
N TYR A 51 -12.81 9.16 -4.93
CA TYR A 51 -13.31 8.90 -6.27
C TYR A 51 -12.52 9.58 -7.39
N GLY A 52 -11.84 10.69 -7.10
CA GLY A 52 -11.24 11.56 -8.12
C GLY A 52 -10.32 10.85 -9.12
N ASP A 53 -9.48 9.95 -8.64
CA ASP A 53 -8.54 9.23 -9.50
C ASP A 53 -9.09 7.86 -9.99
N TYR A 54 -10.21 7.40 -9.46
CA TYR A 54 -10.76 6.11 -9.87
C TYR A 54 -11.29 6.11 -11.31
N ALA A 55 -11.87 7.21 -11.77
CA ALA A 55 -12.37 7.30 -13.15
C ALA A 55 -11.25 7.12 -14.19
N PRO A 56 -10.15 7.93 -14.16
CA PRO A 56 -9.04 7.75 -15.09
C PRO A 56 -8.32 6.40 -14.93
N HIS A 57 -8.14 5.91 -13.70
CA HIS A 57 -7.52 4.61 -13.48
C HIS A 57 -8.39 3.45 -14.03
N THR A 58 -9.70 3.51 -13.82
CA THR A 58 -10.63 2.49 -14.34
C THR A 58 -10.68 2.52 -15.87
N ALA A 59 -10.71 3.71 -16.48
CA ALA A 59 -10.65 3.83 -17.93
C ALA A 59 -9.35 3.23 -18.49
N MET A 60 -8.22 3.46 -17.83
CA MET A 60 -6.94 2.89 -18.23
C MET A 60 -6.92 1.36 -18.07
N MET A 61 -7.41 0.81 -16.96
CA MET A 61 -7.55 -0.65 -16.79
C MET A 61 -8.41 -1.26 -17.89
N ARG A 62 -9.56 -0.65 -18.18
CA ARG A 62 -10.50 -1.11 -19.23
C ARG A 62 -9.96 -0.98 -20.63
N SER A 63 -9.10 0.01 -20.91
CA SER A 63 -8.43 0.13 -22.21
C SER A 63 -7.52 -1.07 -22.50
N PHE A 64 -6.87 -1.63 -21.48
CA PHE A 64 -6.07 -2.84 -21.61
C PHE A 64 -6.90 -4.12 -21.67
N SER A 65 -7.93 -4.24 -20.82
CA SER A 65 -8.72 -5.47 -20.74
C SER A 65 -9.70 -5.65 -21.89
N ARG A 66 -10.21 -4.56 -22.46
CA ARG A 66 -11.30 -4.59 -23.48
C ARG A 66 -11.00 -3.78 -24.73
N GLY A 67 -10.05 -2.87 -24.66
CA GLY A 67 -9.72 -1.93 -25.75
C GLY A 67 -8.56 -2.35 -26.62
N ASN A 68 -7.86 -3.45 -26.30
CA ASN A 68 -6.64 -3.87 -27.01
C ASN A 68 -5.61 -2.73 -27.18
N ASN A 69 -5.36 -1.99 -26.09
CA ASN A 69 -4.57 -0.75 -26.08
C ASN A 69 -3.06 -1.03 -26.20
N PHE A 70 -2.63 -1.52 -27.39
CA PHE A 70 -1.22 -1.71 -27.77
C PHE A 70 -0.98 -1.32 -29.23
N PRO A 71 -0.01 -0.42 -29.52
CA PRO A 71 0.83 0.35 -28.57
C PRO A 71 -0.02 1.20 -27.63
N THR A 72 0.49 1.51 -26.43
CA THR A 72 -0.30 2.13 -25.37
C THR A 72 -0.63 3.59 -25.68
N GLU A 73 -1.93 3.88 -25.83
CA GLU A 73 -2.45 5.23 -25.96
C GLU A 73 -3.21 5.65 -24.68
N TYR A 74 -3.24 6.95 -24.42
CA TYR A 74 -3.97 7.49 -23.28
C TYR A 74 -5.48 7.44 -23.54
N PRO A 75 -6.28 6.71 -22.75
CA PRO A 75 -7.69 6.45 -23.08
C PRO A 75 -8.57 7.72 -23.12
N HIS A 76 -8.10 8.83 -22.58
CA HIS A 76 -8.81 10.12 -22.61
C HIS A 76 -8.37 11.02 -23.77
N PHE A 77 -7.26 10.69 -24.48
CA PHE A 77 -6.71 11.46 -25.59
C PHE A 77 -6.16 10.51 -26.67
N GLY A 78 -7.04 10.06 -27.55
CA GLY A 78 -6.66 9.18 -28.65
C GLY A 78 -5.51 9.74 -29.49
N GLY A 79 -4.60 8.89 -29.92
CA GLY A 79 -3.41 9.27 -30.68
C GLY A 79 -2.27 9.85 -29.83
N GLN A 80 -2.38 9.83 -28.51
CA GLN A 80 -1.31 10.28 -27.61
C GLN A 80 -0.81 9.11 -26.77
N ASP A 81 0.50 8.93 -26.72
CA ASP A 81 1.15 7.93 -25.87
C ASP A 81 0.86 8.19 -24.38
N VAL A 82 0.77 7.11 -23.61
CA VAL A 82 0.63 7.22 -22.15
C VAL A 82 1.91 7.81 -21.55
N LYS A 83 1.85 9.06 -21.09
CA LYS A 83 2.91 9.76 -20.35
C LYS A 83 2.65 9.76 -18.84
N TYR A 84 2.13 8.67 -18.31
CA TYR A 84 1.73 8.51 -16.93
C TYR A 84 2.09 7.10 -16.45
N HIS A 85 2.18 6.88 -15.14
CA HIS A 85 2.41 5.55 -14.59
C HIS A 85 1.20 4.65 -14.91
N PHE A 86 1.36 3.65 -15.74
CA PHE A 86 0.27 2.79 -16.18
C PHE A 86 0.48 1.29 -15.87
N MET A 87 1.67 0.90 -15.45
CA MET A 87 2.00 -0.53 -15.29
C MET A 87 1.12 -1.25 -14.28
N PHE A 88 0.69 -0.57 -13.21
CA PHE A 88 -0.24 -1.15 -12.24
C PHE A 88 -1.63 -1.35 -12.84
N GLN A 89 -2.12 -0.37 -13.58
CA GLN A 89 -3.39 -0.43 -14.31
C GLN A 89 -3.35 -1.47 -15.44
N PHE A 90 -2.20 -1.58 -16.11
CA PHE A 90 -1.95 -2.62 -17.11
C PHE A 90 -2.04 -4.02 -16.51
N LEU A 91 -1.36 -4.27 -15.38
CA LEU A 91 -1.41 -5.55 -14.69
C LEU A 91 -2.84 -5.88 -14.24
N THR A 92 -3.56 -4.90 -13.68
CA THR A 92 -4.97 -5.05 -13.30
C THR A 92 -5.85 -5.37 -14.51
N GLY A 93 -5.66 -4.65 -15.62
CA GLY A 93 -6.40 -4.88 -16.87
C GLY A 93 -6.14 -6.28 -17.43
N ASN A 94 -4.92 -6.78 -17.36
CA ASN A 94 -4.61 -8.15 -17.79
C ASN A 94 -5.31 -9.20 -16.90
N LEU A 95 -5.37 -9.00 -15.59
CA LEU A 95 -6.13 -9.90 -14.70
C LEU A 95 -7.63 -9.87 -15.03
N GLU A 96 -8.19 -8.70 -15.38
CA GLU A 96 -9.57 -8.61 -15.85
C GLU A 96 -9.74 -9.32 -17.21
N TYR A 97 -8.82 -9.16 -18.14
CA TYR A 97 -8.81 -9.87 -19.42
C TYR A 97 -8.80 -11.39 -19.25
N LEU A 98 -8.07 -11.89 -18.25
CA LEU A 98 -8.02 -13.31 -17.89
C LEU A 98 -9.28 -13.81 -17.15
N GLY A 99 -10.28 -12.96 -16.94
CA GLY A 99 -11.61 -13.35 -16.43
C GLY A 99 -11.89 -12.92 -14.99
N LEU A 100 -10.97 -12.23 -14.30
CA LEU A 100 -11.29 -11.65 -13.00
C LEU A 100 -12.23 -10.45 -13.17
N ARG A 101 -13.21 -10.32 -12.27
CA ARG A 101 -14.02 -9.10 -12.19
C ARG A 101 -13.13 -7.92 -11.80
N ILE A 102 -13.35 -6.74 -12.36
CA ILE A 102 -12.47 -5.57 -12.23
C ILE A 102 -12.17 -5.20 -10.77
N ASP A 103 -13.16 -5.29 -9.89
CA ASP A 103 -12.96 -4.99 -8.47
C ASP A 103 -12.10 -6.04 -7.77
N LEU A 104 -12.23 -7.31 -8.13
CA LEU A 104 -11.34 -8.36 -7.63
C LEU A 104 -9.91 -8.16 -8.12
N ALA A 105 -9.72 -7.92 -9.42
CA ALA A 105 -8.41 -7.68 -10.01
C ALA A 105 -7.68 -6.50 -9.34
N TYR A 106 -8.39 -5.38 -9.18
CA TYR A 106 -7.83 -4.17 -8.60
C TYR A 106 -7.59 -4.28 -7.09
N ASN A 107 -8.57 -4.83 -6.34
CA ASN A 107 -8.45 -4.96 -4.89
C ASN A 107 -7.39 -5.99 -4.48
N LEU A 108 -7.35 -7.17 -5.11
CA LEU A 108 -6.38 -8.21 -4.74
C LEU A 108 -4.93 -7.73 -4.93
N LEU A 109 -4.64 -7.09 -6.06
CA LEU A 109 -3.32 -6.49 -6.29
C LEU A 109 -2.99 -5.39 -5.28
N SER A 110 -3.98 -4.54 -4.95
CA SER A 110 -3.81 -3.45 -3.97
C SER A 110 -3.57 -3.98 -2.55
N ILE A 111 -4.31 -5.02 -2.16
CA ILE A 111 -4.15 -5.69 -0.86
C ILE A 111 -2.77 -6.32 -0.76
N LEU A 112 -2.37 -7.08 -1.79
CA LEU A 112 -1.05 -7.70 -1.84
C LEU A 112 0.07 -6.66 -1.77
N ALA A 113 -0.08 -5.56 -2.52
CA ALA A 113 0.89 -4.48 -2.57
C ALA A 113 1.06 -3.79 -1.21
N LEU A 114 -0.03 -3.34 -0.61
CA LEU A 114 0.04 -2.57 0.64
C LEU A 114 0.42 -3.47 1.81
N TRP A 115 -0.20 -4.63 1.95
CA TRP A 115 0.12 -5.57 3.03
C TRP A 115 1.56 -6.10 2.89
N GLY A 116 1.97 -6.50 1.69
CA GLY A 116 3.33 -6.97 1.43
C GLY A 116 4.38 -5.90 1.71
N PHE A 117 4.12 -4.64 1.30
CA PHE A 117 4.98 -3.51 1.63
C PHE A 117 5.14 -3.33 3.14
N LEU A 118 4.04 -3.36 3.91
CA LEU A 118 4.09 -3.15 5.36
C LEU A 118 4.84 -4.29 6.08
N VAL A 119 4.66 -5.54 5.64
CA VAL A 119 5.43 -6.68 6.16
C VAL A 119 6.93 -6.50 5.87
N LEU A 120 7.28 -6.13 4.63
CA LEU A 120 8.68 -5.92 4.26
C LEU A 120 9.29 -4.69 4.94
N LEU A 121 8.54 -3.61 5.11
CA LEU A 121 8.97 -2.43 5.87
C LEU A 121 9.34 -2.82 7.31
N TYR A 122 8.46 -3.59 7.95
CA TYR A 122 8.73 -4.12 9.29
C TYR A 122 10.00 -4.95 9.33
N LEU A 123 10.10 -5.94 8.44
CA LEU A 123 11.25 -6.84 8.40
C LEU A 123 12.56 -6.10 8.09
N LEU A 124 12.52 -5.15 7.17
CA LEU A 124 13.67 -4.33 6.83
C LEU A 124 14.12 -3.46 8.02
N ALA A 125 13.16 -2.83 8.72
CA ALA A 125 13.46 -2.05 9.91
C ALA A 125 14.06 -2.92 11.03
N VAL A 126 13.52 -4.13 11.25
CA VAL A 126 14.09 -5.09 12.22
C VAL A 126 15.50 -5.51 11.81
N ARG A 127 15.73 -5.79 10.53
CA ARG A 127 17.03 -6.20 10.00
C ARG A 127 18.12 -5.13 10.20
N VAL A 128 17.76 -3.86 9.94
CA VAL A 128 18.70 -2.73 10.06
C VAL A 128 19.00 -2.38 11.52
N THR A 129 18.01 -2.50 12.41
CA THR A 129 18.09 -1.99 13.78
C THR A 129 18.23 -3.08 14.85
N ASP A 130 18.07 -4.34 14.47
CA ASP A 130 17.94 -5.50 15.38
C ASP A 130 16.83 -5.30 16.44
N SER A 131 15.81 -4.51 16.12
CA SER A 131 14.76 -4.11 17.06
C SER A 131 13.33 -4.32 16.49
N ARG A 132 12.58 -5.22 17.09
CA ARG A 132 11.16 -5.41 16.76
C ARG A 132 10.31 -4.18 17.06
N LYS A 133 10.70 -3.40 18.10
CA LYS A 133 10.04 -2.14 18.41
C LYS A 133 10.20 -1.11 17.29
N ALA A 134 11.40 -1.05 16.69
CA ALA A 134 11.64 -0.19 15.53
C ALA A 134 10.78 -0.60 14.32
N GLY A 135 10.62 -1.90 14.07
CA GLY A 135 9.72 -2.39 13.01
C GLY A 135 8.26 -1.96 13.23
N THR A 136 7.74 -2.14 14.46
CA THR A 136 6.37 -1.71 14.81
C THR A 136 6.20 -0.20 14.71
N LEU A 137 7.19 0.56 15.22
CA LEU A 137 7.18 2.02 15.13
C LEU A 137 7.22 2.50 13.67
N GLY A 138 7.98 1.81 12.80
CA GLY A 138 8.04 2.12 11.37
C GLY A 138 6.67 2.03 10.70
N ILE A 139 5.88 0.98 10.99
CA ILE A 139 4.50 0.86 10.48
C ILE A 139 3.63 1.99 11.04
N PHE A 140 3.72 2.26 12.35
CA PHE A 140 2.94 3.33 12.98
C PHE A 140 3.24 4.69 12.33
N LEU A 141 4.50 5.05 12.21
CA LEU A 141 4.92 6.31 11.59
C LEU A 141 4.53 6.40 10.11
N PHE A 142 4.51 5.27 9.40
CA PHE A 142 4.04 5.22 8.02
C PHE A 142 2.57 5.66 7.90
N PHE A 143 1.70 5.21 8.81
CA PHE A 143 0.30 5.62 8.80
C PHE A 143 0.08 7.05 9.27
N PHE A 144 0.84 7.52 10.25
CA PHE A 144 0.66 8.82 10.91
C PHE A 144 1.73 9.85 10.54
N ARG A 145 2.33 9.76 9.37
CA ARG A 145 3.38 10.68 8.92
C ARG A 145 2.90 12.12 8.69
N SER A 146 1.58 12.34 8.58
CA SER A 146 0.99 13.67 8.33
C SER A 146 1.06 14.62 9.53
N GLY A 147 1.75 14.23 10.60
CA GLY A 147 1.96 15.03 11.78
C GLY A 147 1.03 14.66 12.93
N THR A 148 0.73 15.65 13.79
CA THR A 148 -0.03 15.45 15.04
C THR A 148 -1.54 15.61 14.89
N ALA A 149 -2.02 15.96 13.69
CA ALA A 149 -3.44 16.26 13.43
C ALA A 149 -4.41 15.18 13.92
N PHE A 150 -4.06 13.90 13.76
CA PHE A 150 -4.86 12.79 14.27
C PHE A 150 -5.05 12.86 15.79
N PHE A 151 -3.96 13.08 16.53
CA PHE A 151 -4.01 13.14 17.99
C PHE A 151 -4.71 14.39 18.47
N GLN A 152 -4.51 15.53 17.80
CA GLN A 152 -5.19 16.80 18.09
C GLN A 152 -6.70 16.63 17.89
N PHE A 153 -7.14 16.08 16.78
CA PHE A 153 -8.55 15.78 16.51
C PHE A 153 -9.18 14.89 17.60
N LEU A 154 -8.51 13.78 17.94
CA LEU A 154 -9.00 12.90 19.00
C LEU A 154 -9.10 13.63 20.33
N TRP A 155 -8.07 14.38 20.69
CA TRP A 155 -8.06 15.13 21.95
C TRP A 155 -9.23 16.12 22.04
N GLU A 156 -9.44 16.92 21.03
CA GLU A 156 -10.50 17.93 20.98
C GLU A 156 -11.89 17.29 21.09
N HIS A 157 -12.17 16.27 20.28
CA HIS A 157 -13.51 15.68 20.19
C HIS A 157 -13.83 14.66 21.30
N ILE A 158 -12.82 14.02 21.89
CA ILE A 158 -13.03 13.17 23.10
C ILE A 158 -13.39 14.07 24.28
N HIS A 159 -12.72 15.22 24.46
CA HIS A 159 -13.01 16.15 25.55
C HIS A 159 -14.33 16.89 25.34
N ALA A 160 -14.70 17.21 24.11
CA ALA A 160 -16.00 17.76 23.77
C ALA A 160 -17.14 16.74 23.87
N GLY A 161 -16.84 15.44 23.87
CA GLY A 161 -17.83 14.38 23.94
C GLY A 161 -18.59 14.12 22.64
N ASP A 162 -18.15 14.70 21.51
CA ASP A 162 -18.84 14.69 20.22
C ASP A 162 -18.11 13.89 19.12
N LEU A 163 -17.06 13.13 19.47
CA LEU A 163 -16.22 12.42 18.52
C LEU A 163 -17.02 11.55 17.54
N ILE A 164 -17.97 10.77 18.02
CA ILE A 164 -18.76 9.85 17.19
C ILE A 164 -19.68 10.63 16.24
N GLU A 165 -20.32 11.69 16.72
CA GLU A 165 -21.19 12.53 15.91
C GLU A 165 -20.40 13.27 14.84
N THR A 166 -19.24 13.83 15.20
CA THR A 166 -18.34 14.51 14.29
C THR A 166 -17.82 13.56 13.20
N LEU A 167 -17.41 12.34 13.56
CA LEU A 167 -16.96 11.35 12.56
C LEU A 167 -18.09 10.92 11.62
N LYS A 168 -19.33 10.79 12.12
CA LYS A 168 -20.50 10.44 11.27
C LYS A 168 -20.91 11.57 10.35
N ALA A 169 -20.85 12.80 10.81
CA ALA A 169 -21.22 14.00 10.05
C ALA A 169 -20.14 14.43 9.05
N ASN A 170 -18.90 13.98 9.23
CA ASN A 170 -17.78 14.43 8.41
C ASN A 170 -17.84 13.87 6.98
N THR A 171 -17.85 14.77 6.01
CA THR A 171 -17.89 14.46 4.58
C THR A 171 -16.64 14.94 3.82
N SER A 172 -15.64 15.47 4.52
CA SER A 172 -14.43 16.04 3.94
C SER A 172 -13.18 15.58 4.68
N PHE A 173 -12.00 15.85 4.11
CA PHE A 173 -10.75 15.62 4.82
C PHE A 173 -10.62 16.59 6.01
N ILE A 174 -10.16 16.07 7.14
CA ILE A 174 -9.91 16.84 8.35
C ILE A 174 -8.42 17.18 8.37
N GLY A 175 -8.08 18.47 8.30
CA GLY A 175 -6.72 18.97 8.38
C GLY A 175 -6.66 20.20 9.28
N TYR A 176 -5.53 20.41 9.95
CA TYR A 176 -5.30 21.54 10.86
C TYR A 176 -4.33 22.59 10.32
N THR A 177 -3.64 22.25 9.24
CA THR A 177 -2.70 23.15 8.57
C THR A 177 -3.14 23.47 7.14
N THR A 178 -2.77 24.65 6.66
CA THR A 178 -3.01 25.03 5.27
C THR A 178 -2.36 23.99 4.33
N ASN A 179 -3.10 23.52 3.34
CA ASN A 179 -2.68 22.48 2.39
C ASN A 179 -2.54 21.07 2.95
N GLU A 180 -3.05 20.76 4.11
CA GLU A 180 -3.14 19.40 4.64
C GLU A 180 -4.35 18.67 4.03
N ASN A 181 -4.23 18.26 2.76
CA ASN A 181 -5.35 17.68 2.01
C ASN A 181 -5.63 16.21 2.33
N TRP A 182 -4.72 15.52 3.00
CA TRP A 182 -4.82 14.08 3.28
C TRP A 182 -5.30 13.77 4.69
N GLY A 183 -5.58 14.80 5.48
CA GLY A 183 -6.28 14.71 6.76
C GLY A 183 -5.51 13.94 7.82
N LEU A 184 -6.27 13.20 8.62
CA LEU A 184 -5.78 12.60 9.87
C LEU A 184 -4.73 11.53 9.71
N TRP A 185 -4.72 10.84 8.59
CA TRP A 185 -3.79 9.74 8.35
C TRP A 185 -3.49 9.56 6.86
N ASN A 186 -2.34 8.96 6.62
CA ASN A 186 -1.81 8.81 5.28
C ASN A 186 -2.47 7.68 4.47
N PHE A 187 -3.31 6.88 5.08
CA PHE A 187 -3.91 5.70 4.44
C PHE A 187 -4.77 6.06 3.23
N ASN A 188 -5.43 7.22 3.25
CA ASN A 188 -6.22 7.71 2.12
C ASN A 188 -5.42 7.79 0.81
N VAL A 189 -4.12 8.11 0.88
CA VAL A 189 -3.24 8.14 -0.30
C VAL A 189 -3.23 6.77 -0.97
N TYR A 190 -3.11 5.71 -0.19
CA TYR A 190 -3.00 4.33 -0.71
C TYR A 190 -4.34 3.72 -1.10
N LEU A 191 -5.45 4.29 -0.65
CA LEU A 191 -6.78 3.93 -1.13
C LEU A 191 -7.05 4.50 -2.52
N ASN A 192 -6.59 5.71 -2.76
CA ASN A 192 -6.76 6.46 -4.00
C ASN A 192 -5.66 6.11 -5.04
N GLN A 193 -4.40 6.29 -4.66
CA GLN A 193 -3.21 6.07 -5.50
C GLN A 193 -2.60 4.69 -5.23
N ARG A 194 -3.32 3.63 -5.55
CA ARG A 194 -2.97 2.24 -5.17
C ARG A 194 -1.65 1.75 -5.77
N HIS A 195 -1.29 2.27 -6.94
CA HIS A 195 0.00 2.01 -7.57
C HIS A 195 1.20 2.47 -6.73
N LEU A 196 1.05 3.48 -5.85
CA LEU A 196 2.12 3.91 -4.95
C LEU A 196 2.51 2.82 -3.96
N ALA A 197 1.53 2.12 -3.38
CA ALA A 197 1.81 0.98 -2.50
C ALA A 197 2.53 -0.15 -3.25
N PHE A 198 2.18 -0.38 -4.51
CA PHE A 198 2.85 -1.36 -5.36
C PHE A 198 4.29 -0.94 -5.67
N GLY A 199 4.53 0.33 -6.00
CA GLY A 199 5.88 0.87 -6.17
C GLY A 199 6.73 0.73 -4.91
N LEU A 200 6.17 1.06 -3.74
CA LEU A 200 6.86 0.90 -2.45
C LEU A 200 7.17 -0.57 -2.13
N LEU A 201 6.27 -1.50 -2.44
CA LEU A 201 6.53 -2.93 -2.32
C LEU A 201 7.74 -3.33 -3.17
N LEU A 202 7.79 -2.93 -4.43
CA LEU A 202 8.90 -3.25 -5.34
C LEU A 202 10.22 -2.65 -4.84
N VAL A 203 10.22 -1.38 -4.42
CA VAL A 203 11.44 -0.73 -3.88
C VAL A 203 11.92 -1.44 -2.62
N THR A 204 11.03 -1.80 -1.70
CA THR A 204 11.42 -2.54 -0.50
C THR A 204 11.94 -3.95 -0.80
N LEU A 205 11.41 -4.62 -1.80
CA LEU A 205 11.95 -5.89 -2.30
C LEU A 205 13.37 -5.72 -2.85
N VAL A 206 13.60 -4.70 -3.68
CA VAL A 206 14.94 -4.41 -4.21
C VAL A 206 15.91 -4.12 -3.06
N LEU A 207 15.51 -3.31 -2.08
CA LEU A 207 16.35 -3.03 -0.90
C LEU A 207 16.64 -4.30 -0.09
N TRP A 208 15.66 -5.18 0.07
CA TRP A 208 15.85 -6.46 0.75
C TRP A 208 16.93 -7.31 0.08
N PHE A 209 16.81 -7.53 -1.24
CA PHE A 209 17.81 -8.29 -2.01
C PHE A 209 19.17 -7.59 -2.08
N TYR A 210 19.19 -6.28 -2.13
CA TYR A 210 20.44 -5.52 -2.07
C TYR A 210 21.17 -5.72 -0.76
N MET A 211 20.47 -5.76 0.37
CA MET A 211 21.07 -6.08 1.67
C MET A 211 21.59 -7.51 1.70
N ASP A 212 20.87 -8.48 1.14
CA ASP A 212 21.37 -9.87 1.01
C ASP A 212 22.69 -9.92 0.23
N TRP A 213 22.75 -9.16 -0.86
CA TRP A 213 23.98 -9.07 -1.68
C TRP A 213 25.15 -8.41 -0.95
N LEU A 214 24.92 -7.35 -0.20
CA LEU A 214 25.95 -6.69 0.63
C LEU A 214 26.50 -7.63 1.71
N GLU A 215 25.63 -8.32 2.43
CA GLU A 215 26.03 -9.27 3.49
C GLU A 215 26.82 -10.45 2.91
N ALA A 216 26.43 -10.97 1.75
CA ALA A 216 27.18 -12.01 1.05
C ALA A 216 28.58 -11.53 0.63
N GLY A 217 28.68 -10.31 0.09
CA GLY A 217 29.96 -9.68 -0.29
C GLY A 217 30.89 -9.48 0.89
N ALA A 218 30.38 -9.01 2.02
CA ALA A 218 31.14 -8.84 3.25
C ALA A 218 31.70 -10.18 3.78
N SER A 219 30.89 -11.24 3.75
CA SER A 219 31.33 -12.58 4.18
C SER A 219 32.42 -13.20 3.30
N HIS A 220 32.47 -12.85 2.01
CA HIS A 220 33.55 -13.27 1.10
C HIS A 220 34.84 -12.51 1.34
N SER A 221 34.76 -11.20 1.66
CA SER A 221 35.93 -10.37 1.97
C SER A 221 36.63 -10.83 3.26
N GLU A 222 35.87 -11.17 4.30
CA GLU A 222 36.43 -11.67 5.55
C GLU A 222 37.12 -13.04 5.40
N ARG A 223 36.63 -13.90 4.51
CA ARG A 223 37.28 -15.22 4.24
C ARG A 223 38.53 -15.12 3.37
N GLY A 224 38.70 -14.02 2.64
CA GLY A 224 39.90 -13.78 1.84
C GLY A 224 41.04 -13.14 2.62
N LEU A 225 40.84 -12.77 3.89
CA LEU A 225 41.84 -12.16 4.78
C LEU A 225 42.38 -13.14 5.84
N LEU A 226 41.94 -14.41 5.88
CA LEU A 226 42.44 -15.52 6.69
C LEU A 226 43.18 -16.54 5.81
#